data_8bbe90c4e3070371414af52d9ee242e2
#
_entry.id   8bbe90c4e3070371414af52d9ee242e2
#
_cell.length_a   1.000
_cell.length_b   1.000
_cell.length_c   1.000
_cell.angle_alpha   90.00
_cell.angle_beta   90.00
_cell.angle_gamma   90.00
#
_symmetry.space_group_name_H-M   'P 1'
#
loop_
_entity.id
_entity.type
_entity.pdbx_description
1 polymer ?
#
loop_
_entity_poly.entity_id
_entity_poly.type
_entity_poly.pdbx_seq_one_letter_code
_entity_poly.pdbx_strand_id
1 'polypeptide(L)'
;MKLKVIFLSLLASCSVFAQKSDIWTYFYDDEEYLFGFKNNKGEVMIEPKFKGFTSANKFDKIAAFMEETNGEFSSYYMLKNGKKFGKDSLYVFDMAFDCENEGFIKFRDPKTGNVGMFNAAGKAAIPALYNDMTPFENGLSVALKGAKLMKDSDDDEHPYWAGGENLLINTKNEVLVKNFQDDQLVLDFHSLRIQSQPKKSTERVSFLGTNGKYYSFIDNEKLFENFLNQKFFKNLSKKSLLKNSYEKIVYWDEEKGWISQPAKYFLEKNHAILLERLEGYKNKKNVQIMVENYTPLTEDIEQKIQHHYNNCGRRNMSKYPFFSLIITNHDENGKFLHQDLFSFLRTEKGIKFISCSIRNHTLK
;
A
#
# COMPACT_ATOMS: atom_id res chain seq x y z
N MET A 1 -7.22 -51.00 -49.11
CA MET A 1 -6.09 -50.12 -48.65
C MET A 1 -6.67 -48.84 -48.10
N LYS A 2 -6.76 -48.72 -46.79
CA LYS A 2 -7.35 -47.51 -46.14
C LYS A 2 -6.18 -46.55 -45.69
N LEU A 3 -6.11 -45.41 -46.34
CA LEU A 3 -5.12 -44.38 -46.04
C LEU A 3 -5.53 -43.65 -44.76
N LYS A 4 -4.76 -43.77 -43.66
CA LYS A 4 -4.92 -42.99 -42.44
C LYS A 4 -4.17 -41.67 -42.61
N VAL A 5 -4.90 -40.58 -42.70
CA VAL A 5 -4.37 -39.23 -42.64
C VAL A 5 -4.16 -38.87 -41.14
N ILE A 6 -2.88 -38.70 -40.73
CA ILE A 6 -2.53 -38.22 -39.39
C ILE A 6 -2.48 -36.69 -39.48
N PHE A 7 -3.43 -36.04 -38.82
CA PHE A 7 -3.41 -34.58 -38.59
C PHE A 7 -2.44 -34.29 -37.44
N LEU A 8 -1.27 -33.74 -37.77
CA LEU A 8 -0.30 -33.23 -36.79
C LEU A 8 -0.72 -31.81 -36.46
N SER A 9 -1.41 -31.59 -35.33
CA SER A 9 -1.71 -30.26 -34.79
C SER A 9 -0.47 -29.69 -34.12
N LEU A 10 0.21 -28.75 -34.80
CA LEU A 10 1.24 -27.92 -34.18
C LEU A 10 0.57 -26.98 -33.18
N LEU A 11 0.64 -27.29 -31.90
CA LEU A 11 0.37 -26.36 -30.82
C LEU A 11 1.55 -25.37 -30.73
N ALA A 12 1.44 -24.22 -31.39
CA ALA A 12 2.31 -23.09 -31.14
C ALA A 12 2.00 -22.52 -29.74
N SER A 13 2.77 -22.93 -28.75
CA SER A 13 2.77 -22.30 -27.44
C SER A 13 3.38 -20.91 -27.58
N CYS A 14 2.54 -19.86 -27.74
CA CYS A 14 2.94 -18.49 -27.54
C CYS A 14 3.31 -18.32 -26.07
N SER A 15 4.59 -18.46 -25.76
CA SER A 15 5.14 -17.98 -24.49
C SER A 15 5.01 -16.46 -24.49
N VAL A 16 3.96 -15.95 -23.87
CA VAL A 16 3.87 -14.53 -23.52
C VAL A 16 4.93 -14.31 -22.46
N PHE A 17 6.15 -13.97 -22.87
CA PHE A 17 7.11 -13.34 -21.95
C PHE A 17 6.47 -12.05 -21.49
N ALA A 18 6.00 -12.00 -20.25
CA ALA A 18 5.66 -10.77 -19.58
C ALA A 18 6.93 -9.92 -19.63
N GLN A 19 6.99 -8.97 -20.55
CA GLN A 19 8.08 -8.03 -20.68
C GLN A 19 8.08 -7.24 -19.37
N LYS A 20 9.11 -7.48 -18.53
CA LYS A 20 9.30 -6.77 -17.27
C LYS A 20 9.28 -5.29 -17.64
N SER A 21 8.30 -4.53 -17.16
CA SER A 21 8.16 -3.12 -17.52
C SER A 21 9.48 -2.43 -17.16
N ASP A 22 10.01 -1.66 -18.11
CA ASP A 22 11.20 -0.85 -17.89
C ASP A 22 10.79 0.34 -17.02
N ILE A 23 10.80 0.15 -15.70
CA ILE A 23 10.44 1.20 -14.73
C ILE A 23 11.65 2.09 -14.56
N TRP A 24 11.46 3.40 -14.75
CA TRP A 24 12.50 4.40 -14.53
C TRP A 24 12.44 4.88 -13.09
N THR A 25 13.60 5.12 -12.49
CA THR A 25 13.74 5.56 -11.10
C THR A 25 14.19 7.01 -11.08
N TYR A 26 13.56 7.80 -10.22
CA TYR A 26 13.93 9.17 -9.92
C TYR A 26 15.38 9.26 -9.44
N PHE A 27 16.12 10.28 -9.88
CA PHE A 27 17.37 10.70 -9.29
C PHE A 27 17.49 12.22 -9.33
N TYR A 28 18.29 12.76 -8.42
CA TYR A 28 18.48 14.18 -8.23
C TYR A 28 19.94 14.55 -8.51
N ASP A 29 20.16 15.70 -9.11
CA ASP A 29 21.44 16.34 -9.23
C ASP A 29 21.57 17.42 -8.16
N ASP A 30 22.40 17.16 -7.15
CA ASP A 30 22.55 18.05 -6.00
C ASP A 30 23.31 19.34 -6.34
N GLU A 31 24.09 19.38 -7.43
CA GLU A 31 24.85 20.57 -7.85
C GLU A 31 23.93 21.57 -8.57
N GLU A 32 23.09 21.10 -9.46
CA GLU A 32 22.20 21.95 -10.26
C GLU A 32 20.76 22.04 -9.69
N TYR A 33 20.44 21.30 -8.65
CA TYR A 33 19.10 21.20 -8.06
C TYR A 33 18.03 20.78 -9.07
N LEU A 34 18.39 19.85 -9.96
CA LEU A 34 17.54 19.31 -11.00
C LEU A 34 17.27 17.83 -10.81
N PHE A 35 16.15 17.33 -11.31
CA PHE A 35 15.88 15.91 -11.29
C PHE A 35 15.68 15.31 -12.66
N GLY A 36 15.95 14.02 -12.76
CA GLY A 36 15.80 13.22 -13.96
C GLY A 36 15.40 11.78 -13.61
N PHE A 37 15.44 10.89 -14.60
CA PHE A 37 15.07 9.49 -14.44
C PHE A 37 16.07 8.56 -15.12
N LYS A 38 16.41 7.46 -14.43
CA LYS A 38 17.28 6.37 -14.90
C LYS A 38 16.45 5.08 -15.02
N ASN A 39 16.79 4.26 -16.00
CA ASN A 39 16.19 2.93 -16.11
C ASN A 39 16.83 1.93 -15.11
N ASN A 40 16.35 0.69 -15.12
CA ASN A 40 16.83 -0.37 -14.23
C ASN A 40 18.28 -0.83 -14.48
N LYS A 41 18.91 -0.36 -15.58
CA LYS A 41 20.33 -0.57 -15.89
C LYS A 41 21.20 0.61 -15.48
N GLY A 42 20.60 1.70 -14.96
CA GLY A 42 21.30 2.92 -14.62
C GLY A 42 21.51 3.89 -15.80
N GLU A 43 20.97 3.57 -16.98
CA GLU A 43 21.03 4.46 -18.16
C GLU A 43 20.08 5.64 -17.94
N VAL A 44 20.57 6.88 -18.21
CA VAL A 44 19.78 8.09 -18.07
C VAL A 44 18.73 8.14 -19.20
N MET A 45 17.46 8.12 -18.83
CA MET A 45 16.32 8.16 -19.74
C MET A 45 15.78 9.57 -19.89
N ILE A 46 15.87 10.35 -18.83
CA ILE A 46 15.59 11.78 -18.81
C ILE A 46 16.73 12.43 -18.04
N GLU A 47 17.48 13.30 -18.71
CA GLU A 47 18.54 14.09 -18.10
C GLU A 47 17.97 14.97 -16.97
N PRO A 48 18.77 15.27 -15.92
CA PRO A 48 18.39 16.24 -14.90
C PRO A 48 18.12 17.60 -15.54
N LYS A 49 16.86 17.92 -15.75
CA LYS A 49 16.45 19.18 -16.40
C LYS A 49 15.20 19.80 -15.78
N PHE A 50 14.55 19.08 -14.87
CA PHE A 50 13.35 19.60 -14.25
C PHE A 50 13.73 20.34 -12.96
N LYS A 51 13.49 21.65 -12.95
CA LYS A 51 13.48 22.45 -11.73
C LYS A 51 12.05 22.51 -11.25
N GLY A 52 11.76 21.83 -10.13
CA GLY A 52 10.41 21.75 -9.61
C GLY A 52 10.18 20.49 -8.79
N PHE A 53 9.00 19.90 -8.94
CA PHE A 53 8.57 18.79 -8.07
C PHE A 53 7.85 17.67 -8.82
N THR A 54 8.06 16.44 -8.37
CA THR A 54 7.27 15.26 -8.70
C THR A 54 7.17 14.34 -7.47
N SER A 55 6.05 13.65 -7.28
CA SER A 55 5.92 12.60 -6.27
C SER A 55 6.38 11.22 -6.76
N ALA A 56 6.72 11.09 -8.05
CA ALA A 56 7.06 9.82 -8.66
C ALA A 56 8.49 9.38 -8.35
N ASN A 57 8.68 8.47 -7.40
CA ASN A 57 9.95 7.77 -7.19
C ASN A 57 10.22 6.77 -8.32
N LYS A 58 9.16 6.26 -8.94
CA LYS A 58 9.20 5.34 -10.08
C LYS A 58 8.28 5.87 -11.17
N PHE A 59 8.76 5.90 -12.40
CA PHE A 59 8.00 6.30 -13.57
C PHE A 59 7.76 5.05 -14.43
N ASP A 60 6.57 4.45 -14.31
CA ASP A 60 6.19 3.28 -15.11
C ASP A 60 5.50 3.69 -16.41
N LYS A 61 4.35 4.36 -16.38
CA LYS A 61 3.59 4.81 -17.56
C LYS A 61 3.36 6.32 -17.57
N ILE A 62 2.94 6.87 -16.43
CA ILE A 62 2.54 8.26 -16.26
C ILE A 62 3.23 8.81 -15.01
N ALA A 63 3.69 10.05 -15.06
CA ALA A 63 4.10 10.79 -13.88
C ALA A 63 3.53 12.21 -13.92
N ALA A 64 3.27 12.76 -12.73
CA ALA A 64 2.83 14.13 -12.53
C ALA A 64 4.03 15.02 -12.24
N PHE A 65 4.08 16.19 -12.87
CA PHE A 65 5.18 17.15 -12.76
C PHE A 65 4.65 18.54 -12.46
N MET A 66 5.39 19.27 -11.62
CA MET A 66 5.36 20.71 -11.55
C MET A 66 6.75 21.20 -11.94
N GLU A 67 6.84 22.03 -12.95
CA GLU A 67 8.08 22.54 -13.55
C GLU A 67 8.12 24.05 -13.45
N GLU A 68 9.23 24.60 -12.99
CA GLU A 68 9.50 26.03 -13.01
C GLU A 68 10.26 26.39 -14.29
N THR A 69 9.74 27.36 -15.05
CA THR A 69 10.39 27.92 -16.21
C THR A 69 10.31 29.43 -16.13
N ASN A 70 11.46 30.11 -16.05
CA ASN A 70 11.55 31.56 -15.96
C ASN A 70 10.74 32.19 -14.80
N GLY A 71 10.66 31.49 -13.64
CA GLY A 71 9.91 31.95 -12.48
C GLY A 71 8.40 31.62 -12.53
N GLU A 72 7.91 31.02 -13.60
CA GLU A 72 6.53 30.57 -13.73
C GLU A 72 6.43 29.05 -13.51
N PHE A 73 5.46 28.63 -12.70
CA PHE A 73 5.17 27.21 -12.47
C PHE A 73 4.10 26.73 -13.45
N SER A 74 4.36 25.58 -14.06
CA SER A 74 3.38 24.84 -14.85
C SER A 74 3.24 23.42 -14.33
N SER A 75 2.02 22.90 -14.29
CA SER A 75 1.74 21.54 -13.83
C SER A 75 1.11 20.72 -14.96
N TYR A 76 1.52 19.45 -15.06
CA TYR A 76 1.07 18.56 -16.13
C TYR A 76 1.39 17.10 -15.80
N TYR A 77 0.80 16.19 -16.57
CA TYR A 77 1.20 14.78 -16.61
C TYR A 77 2.07 14.52 -17.84
N MET A 78 2.99 13.58 -17.72
CA MET A 78 3.86 13.17 -18.82
C MET A 78 3.90 11.66 -18.97
N LEU A 79 3.90 11.20 -20.23
CA LEU A 79 4.20 9.82 -20.61
C LEU A 79 5.71 9.64 -20.83
N LYS A 80 6.20 8.40 -20.81
CA LYS A 80 7.61 8.09 -21.06
C LYS A 80 8.15 8.57 -22.42
N ASN A 81 7.29 8.71 -23.41
CA ASN A 81 7.67 9.27 -24.72
C ASN A 81 7.77 10.81 -24.74
N GLY A 82 7.66 11.46 -23.58
CA GLY A 82 7.74 12.91 -23.41
C GLY A 82 6.44 13.67 -23.71
N LYS A 83 5.36 12.99 -24.08
CA LYS A 83 4.07 13.64 -24.32
C LYS A 83 3.51 14.22 -23.03
N LYS A 84 3.37 15.55 -22.96
CA LYS A 84 2.72 16.30 -21.87
C LYS A 84 1.21 16.41 -22.13
N PHE A 85 0.39 16.33 -21.07
CA PHE A 85 -1.07 16.48 -21.13
C PHE A 85 -1.64 16.85 -19.76
N GLY A 86 -2.92 17.16 -19.67
CA GLY A 86 -3.62 17.47 -18.43
C GLY A 86 -3.05 18.71 -17.72
N LYS A 87 -2.71 19.77 -18.48
CA LYS A 87 -2.20 21.02 -17.91
C LYS A 87 -3.19 21.55 -16.88
N ASP A 88 -2.66 22.00 -15.74
CA ASP A 88 -3.40 22.59 -14.61
C ASP A 88 -4.52 21.71 -14.02
N SER A 89 -4.45 20.39 -14.24
CA SER A 89 -5.41 19.41 -13.72
C SER A 89 -4.81 18.42 -12.73
N LEU A 90 -3.65 18.72 -12.13
CA LEU A 90 -3.04 17.82 -11.17
C LEU A 90 -3.97 17.56 -9.97
N TYR A 91 -4.11 16.29 -9.62
CA TYR A 91 -4.67 15.93 -8.34
C TYR A 91 -3.58 16.09 -7.26
N VAL A 92 -3.83 17.02 -6.36
CA VAL A 92 -2.93 17.30 -5.22
C VAL A 92 -3.66 17.00 -3.93
N PHE A 93 -3.03 16.26 -3.04
CA PHE A 93 -3.50 15.99 -1.70
C PHE A 93 -2.32 16.10 -0.73
N ASP A 94 -2.47 16.89 0.32
CA ASP A 94 -1.44 17.13 1.33
C ASP A 94 -0.06 17.43 0.71
N MET A 95 -0.03 18.43 -0.17
CA MET A 95 1.14 18.90 -0.93
C MET A 95 1.83 17.85 -1.81
N ALA A 96 1.25 16.66 -1.98
CA ALA A 96 1.78 15.60 -2.82
C ALA A 96 0.89 15.36 -4.05
N PHE A 97 1.51 15.06 -5.18
CA PHE A 97 0.80 14.66 -6.39
C PHE A 97 0.38 13.20 -6.29
N ASP A 98 -0.68 12.84 -7.04
CA ASP A 98 -1.08 11.44 -7.14
C ASP A 98 -0.01 10.59 -7.82
N CYS A 99 -0.03 9.30 -7.50
CA CYS A 99 0.83 8.29 -8.09
C CYS A 99 0.10 7.47 -9.12
N GLU A 100 0.78 7.22 -10.22
CA GLU A 100 0.31 6.20 -11.16
C GLU A 100 0.29 4.84 -10.46
N ASN A 101 -0.86 4.14 -10.60
CA ASN A 101 -1.01 2.75 -10.21
C ASN A 101 -1.79 1.99 -11.29
N GLU A 102 -1.29 0.82 -11.68
CA GLU A 102 -1.89 -0.04 -12.73
C GLU A 102 -2.15 0.68 -14.07
N GLY A 103 -1.34 1.71 -14.39
CA GLY A 103 -1.49 2.49 -15.61
C GLY A 103 -2.53 3.60 -15.53
N PHE A 104 -3.01 3.94 -14.33
CA PHE A 104 -3.96 5.02 -14.08
C PHE A 104 -3.38 6.04 -13.10
N ILE A 105 -3.77 7.32 -13.26
CA ILE A 105 -3.43 8.40 -12.36
C ILE A 105 -4.63 9.33 -12.20
N LYS A 106 -4.91 9.79 -10.99
CA LYS A 106 -6.01 10.71 -10.73
C LYS A 106 -5.71 12.09 -11.32
N PHE A 107 -6.76 12.76 -11.79
CA PHE A 107 -6.74 14.17 -12.13
C PHE A 107 -7.95 14.87 -11.54
N ARG A 108 -7.85 16.18 -11.34
CA ARG A 108 -8.94 17.04 -10.89
C ARG A 108 -9.32 18.00 -12.00
N ASP A 109 -10.60 18.03 -12.37
CA ASP A 109 -11.14 19.01 -13.32
C ASP A 109 -11.12 20.39 -12.64
N PRO A 110 -10.42 21.41 -13.20
CA PRO A 110 -10.28 22.71 -12.56
C PRO A 110 -11.58 23.52 -12.53
N LYS A 111 -12.58 23.15 -13.33
CA LYS A 111 -13.87 23.86 -13.37
C LYS A 111 -14.87 23.33 -12.36
N THR A 112 -14.92 22.02 -12.20
CA THR A 112 -15.89 21.34 -11.33
C THR A 112 -15.32 20.93 -9.98
N GLY A 113 -13.98 20.82 -9.86
CA GLY A 113 -13.31 20.26 -8.71
C GLY A 113 -13.43 18.74 -8.61
N ASN A 114 -14.19 18.09 -9.49
CA ASN A 114 -14.35 16.65 -9.49
C ASN A 114 -13.10 15.91 -9.96
N VAL A 115 -13.01 14.67 -9.55
CA VAL A 115 -11.88 13.77 -9.81
C VAL A 115 -12.26 12.72 -10.86
N GLY A 116 -11.33 12.44 -11.75
CA GLY A 116 -11.34 11.34 -12.71
C GLY A 116 -9.98 10.68 -12.80
N MET A 117 -9.77 9.79 -13.76
CA MET A 117 -8.47 9.14 -14.00
C MET A 117 -8.05 9.17 -15.46
N PHE A 118 -6.81 9.56 -15.71
CA PHE A 118 -6.13 9.31 -16.98
C PHE A 118 -5.57 7.88 -17.01
N ASN A 119 -5.56 7.28 -18.19
CA ASN A 119 -4.93 5.99 -18.45
C ASN A 119 -3.51 6.13 -19.03
N ALA A 120 -2.80 5.02 -19.22
CA ALA A 120 -1.45 4.95 -19.76
C ALA A 120 -1.29 5.52 -21.20
N ALA A 121 -2.37 5.85 -21.90
CA ALA A 121 -2.36 6.54 -23.19
C ALA A 121 -2.53 8.08 -23.04
N GLY A 122 -2.66 8.59 -21.81
CA GLY A 122 -2.93 10.00 -21.51
C GLY A 122 -4.35 10.43 -21.89
N LYS A 123 -5.32 9.50 -21.83
CA LYS A 123 -6.74 9.77 -22.10
C LYS A 123 -7.53 9.61 -20.80
N ALA A 124 -8.55 10.46 -20.59
CA ALA A 124 -9.48 10.30 -19.49
C ALA A 124 -10.27 9.00 -19.67
N ALA A 125 -9.90 7.95 -18.89
CA ALA A 125 -10.58 6.67 -18.86
C ALA A 125 -11.76 6.71 -17.91
N ILE A 126 -11.61 7.38 -16.76
CA ILE A 126 -12.69 7.68 -15.84
C ILE A 126 -12.94 9.19 -15.93
N PRO A 127 -14.14 9.62 -16.36
CA PRO A 127 -14.48 11.03 -16.39
C PRO A 127 -14.47 11.65 -14.99
N ALA A 128 -14.24 12.96 -14.88
CA ALA A 128 -14.25 13.71 -13.62
C ALA A 128 -15.69 13.86 -13.07
N LEU A 129 -16.23 12.79 -12.51
CA LEU A 129 -17.60 12.67 -12.00
C LEU A 129 -17.69 12.48 -10.50
N TYR A 130 -16.55 12.28 -9.82
CA TYR A 130 -16.47 11.89 -8.43
C TYR A 130 -15.88 13.01 -7.57
N ASN A 131 -16.27 13.08 -6.31
CA ASN A 131 -15.70 14.01 -5.36
C ASN A 131 -14.25 13.63 -5.02
N ASP A 132 -14.01 12.34 -4.84
CA ASP A 132 -12.69 11.74 -4.67
C ASP A 132 -12.67 10.27 -5.10
N MET A 133 -11.47 9.69 -5.23
CA MET A 133 -11.26 8.30 -5.63
C MET A 133 -9.98 7.75 -5.01
N THR A 134 -9.97 6.45 -4.67
CA THR A 134 -8.72 5.74 -4.38
C THR A 134 -7.97 5.40 -5.68
N PRO A 135 -6.64 5.21 -5.67
CA PRO A 135 -5.94 4.60 -6.80
C PRO A 135 -6.55 3.24 -7.18
N PHE A 136 -6.41 2.81 -8.44
CA PHE A 136 -6.80 1.45 -8.81
C PHE A 136 -5.87 0.42 -8.15
N GLU A 137 -6.47 -0.60 -7.55
CA GLU A 137 -5.79 -1.79 -7.04
C GLU A 137 -6.54 -3.04 -7.49
N ASN A 138 -5.87 -3.96 -8.17
CA ASN A 138 -6.47 -5.12 -8.81
C ASN A 138 -7.66 -4.76 -9.72
N GLY A 139 -7.52 -3.64 -10.46
CA GLY A 139 -8.55 -3.13 -11.36
C GLY A 139 -9.79 -2.53 -10.67
N LEU A 140 -9.72 -2.26 -9.37
CA LEU A 140 -10.81 -1.72 -8.54
C LEU A 140 -10.41 -0.39 -7.90
N SER A 141 -11.38 0.51 -7.75
CA SER A 141 -11.23 1.78 -7.03
C SER A 141 -12.51 2.07 -6.25
N VAL A 142 -12.37 2.71 -5.10
CA VAL A 142 -13.49 3.28 -4.35
C VAL A 142 -13.65 4.72 -4.79
N ALA A 143 -14.85 5.08 -5.25
CA ALA A 143 -15.17 6.40 -5.76
C ALA A 143 -16.29 7.04 -4.91
N LEU A 144 -16.03 8.21 -4.35
CA LEU A 144 -16.98 8.99 -3.57
C LEU A 144 -17.80 9.89 -4.49
N LYS A 145 -19.13 9.80 -4.41
CA LYS A 145 -20.04 10.58 -5.25
C LYS A 145 -21.13 11.28 -4.44
N GLY A 146 -21.38 12.54 -4.76
CA GLY A 146 -22.49 13.31 -4.15
C GLY A 146 -22.19 13.83 -2.75
N ALA A 147 -20.95 13.80 -2.32
CA ALA A 147 -20.48 14.40 -1.07
C ALA A 147 -20.38 15.93 -1.21
N LYS A 148 -20.43 16.63 -0.07
CA LYS A 148 -20.20 18.07 0.03
C LYS A 148 -18.91 18.33 0.78
N LEU A 149 -18.10 19.27 0.29
CA LEU A 149 -16.90 19.70 0.99
C LEU A 149 -17.33 20.58 2.17
N MET A 150 -16.94 20.18 3.36
CA MET A 150 -17.25 20.85 4.63
C MET A 150 -15.97 21.31 5.31
N LYS A 151 -16.10 22.31 6.17
CA LYS A 151 -15.08 22.79 7.09
C LYS A 151 -15.69 22.90 8.47
N ASP A 152 -14.92 22.64 9.50
CA ASP A 152 -15.41 22.77 10.88
C ASP A 152 -15.50 24.25 11.32
N SER A 153 -14.67 25.13 10.70
CA SER A 153 -14.70 26.59 10.86
C SER A 153 -14.25 27.27 9.56
N ASP A 154 -14.49 28.58 9.44
CA ASP A 154 -14.05 29.35 8.26
C ASP A 154 -12.51 29.38 8.13
N ASP A 155 -11.79 29.32 9.25
CA ASP A 155 -10.32 29.31 9.32
C ASP A 155 -9.71 27.89 9.19
N ASP A 156 -10.55 26.84 9.03
CA ASP A 156 -10.06 25.47 8.91
C ASP A 156 -9.38 25.24 7.56
N GLU A 157 -8.12 24.89 7.62
CA GLU A 157 -7.29 24.56 6.44
C GLU A 157 -7.47 23.12 5.95
N HIS A 158 -8.22 22.28 6.70
CA HIS A 158 -8.42 20.86 6.42
C HIS A 158 -9.88 20.51 6.08
N PRO A 159 -10.41 20.95 4.94
CA PRO A 159 -11.77 20.60 4.55
C PRO A 159 -11.91 19.09 4.34
N TYR A 160 -13.08 18.55 4.69
CA TYR A 160 -13.40 17.14 4.56
C TYR A 160 -14.69 16.92 3.77
N TRP A 161 -14.81 15.73 3.17
CA TRP A 161 -16.01 15.34 2.46
C TRP A 161 -17.05 14.80 3.43
N ALA A 162 -18.26 15.36 3.41
CA ALA A 162 -19.39 14.93 4.23
C ALA A 162 -20.53 14.38 3.37
N GLY A 163 -21.09 13.25 3.80
CA GLY A 163 -22.16 12.55 3.08
C GLY A 163 -21.69 11.93 1.77
N GLY A 164 -22.62 11.77 0.83
CA GLY A 164 -22.34 11.08 -0.43
C GLY A 164 -22.42 9.56 -0.32
N GLU A 165 -22.01 8.88 -1.37
CA GLU A 165 -22.03 7.43 -1.49
C GLU A 165 -20.67 6.94 -1.98
N ASN A 166 -20.06 5.98 -1.29
CA ASN A 166 -18.91 5.24 -1.76
C ASN A 166 -19.35 4.15 -2.73
N LEU A 167 -18.71 4.12 -3.88
CA LEU A 167 -18.97 3.17 -4.95
C LEU A 167 -17.71 2.35 -5.22
N LEU A 168 -17.80 1.03 -5.24
CA LEU A 168 -16.74 0.21 -5.81
C LEU A 168 -16.91 0.17 -7.33
N ILE A 169 -15.91 0.66 -8.06
CA ILE A 169 -15.92 0.71 -9.52
C ILE A 169 -14.74 -0.08 -10.11
N ASN A 170 -14.87 -0.46 -11.38
CA ASN A 170 -13.78 -1.04 -12.15
C ASN A 170 -13.15 -0.04 -13.12
N THR A 171 -12.11 -0.45 -13.85
CA THR A 171 -11.36 0.36 -14.83
C THR A 171 -12.19 0.84 -16.04
N LYS A 172 -13.41 0.32 -16.20
CA LYS A 172 -14.38 0.75 -17.22
C LYS A 172 -15.43 1.73 -16.69
N ASN A 173 -15.28 2.19 -15.44
CA ASN A 173 -16.25 3.01 -14.74
C ASN A 173 -17.60 2.31 -14.48
N GLU A 174 -17.62 0.98 -14.43
CA GLU A 174 -18.82 0.23 -14.09
C GLU A 174 -18.92 0.14 -12.56
N VAL A 175 -20.09 0.52 -12.00
CA VAL A 175 -20.36 0.41 -10.57
C VAL A 175 -20.64 -1.04 -10.21
N LEU A 176 -19.76 -1.65 -9.47
CA LEU A 176 -19.84 -3.04 -9.02
C LEU A 176 -20.59 -3.19 -7.72
N VAL A 177 -20.37 -2.28 -6.76
CA VAL A 177 -21.04 -2.25 -5.46
C VAL A 177 -21.42 -0.81 -5.14
N LYS A 178 -22.64 -0.59 -4.68
CA LYS A 178 -23.12 0.68 -4.12
C LYS A 178 -23.01 0.66 -2.60
N ASN A 179 -22.94 1.84 -1.98
CA ASN A 179 -22.78 1.99 -0.53
C ASN A 179 -21.64 1.11 -0.01
N PHE A 180 -20.50 1.16 -0.71
CA PHE A 180 -19.32 0.38 -0.34
C PHE A 180 -18.68 0.99 0.91
N GLN A 181 -18.96 0.36 2.06
CA GLN A 181 -18.46 0.81 3.36
C GLN A 181 -17.11 0.14 3.64
N ASP A 182 -16.04 0.88 3.40
CA ASP A 182 -14.68 0.45 3.67
C ASP A 182 -13.93 1.37 4.65
N ASP A 183 -14.59 2.42 5.15
CA ASP A 183 -13.97 3.51 5.93
C ASP A 183 -13.24 3.03 7.19
N GLN A 184 -13.55 1.83 7.67
CA GLN A 184 -12.93 1.20 8.84
C GLN A 184 -12.21 -0.10 8.49
N LEU A 185 -12.12 -0.45 7.21
CA LEU A 185 -11.59 -1.74 6.76
C LEU A 185 -10.36 -1.53 5.88
N VAL A 186 -9.28 -2.23 6.19
CA VAL A 186 -8.14 -2.33 5.28
C VAL A 186 -8.29 -3.61 4.48
N LEU A 187 -8.94 -3.49 3.33
CA LEU A 187 -9.27 -4.62 2.46
C LEU A 187 -8.13 -4.98 1.52
N ASP A 188 -7.88 -6.27 1.37
CA ASP A 188 -7.00 -6.79 0.33
C ASP A 188 -7.77 -6.92 -0.99
N PHE A 189 -7.71 -5.91 -1.86
CA PHE A 189 -8.35 -5.92 -3.17
C PHE A 189 -7.82 -7.04 -4.08
N HIS A 190 -6.56 -7.48 -3.90
CA HIS A 190 -5.98 -8.60 -4.65
C HIS A 190 -6.55 -9.96 -4.23
N SER A 191 -7.24 -10.02 -3.10
CA SER A 191 -7.93 -11.23 -2.62
C SER A 191 -9.35 -11.39 -3.17
N LEU A 192 -9.82 -10.53 -4.08
CA LEU A 192 -11.19 -10.54 -4.61
C LEU A 192 -11.68 -11.94 -4.95
N ARG A 193 -12.88 -12.26 -4.48
CA ARG A 193 -13.69 -13.42 -4.91
C ARG A 193 -15.09 -12.96 -5.26
N ILE A 194 -15.59 -13.38 -6.41
CA ILE A 194 -16.98 -13.11 -6.83
C ILE A 194 -17.77 -14.43 -6.71
N GLN A 195 -18.87 -14.39 -5.97
CA GLN A 195 -19.64 -15.58 -5.60
C GLN A 195 -21.15 -15.30 -5.70
N SER A 196 -21.97 -16.31 -5.95
CA SER A 196 -23.43 -16.20 -5.96
C SER A 196 -24.02 -16.07 -4.56
N GLN A 197 -23.33 -16.60 -3.53
CA GLN A 197 -23.71 -16.52 -2.12
C GLN A 197 -22.47 -16.21 -1.26
N PRO A 198 -22.60 -15.42 -0.18
CA PRO A 198 -21.49 -15.15 0.72
C PRO A 198 -21.14 -16.42 1.49
N LYS A 199 -19.85 -16.77 1.51
CA LYS A 199 -19.36 -17.86 2.36
C LYS A 199 -18.98 -17.30 3.73
N LYS A 200 -19.43 -17.98 4.79
CA LYS A 200 -19.02 -17.63 6.16
C LYS A 200 -17.49 -17.72 6.26
N SER A 201 -16.88 -16.67 6.77
CA SER A 201 -15.43 -16.56 6.94
C SER A 201 -15.12 -15.68 8.15
N THR A 202 -14.06 -16.00 8.87
CA THR A 202 -13.53 -15.19 9.98
C THR A 202 -12.56 -14.09 9.52
N GLU A 203 -12.14 -14.13 8.24
CA GLU A 203 -11.13 -13.22 7.69
C GLU A 203 -11.64 -12.40 6.52
N ARG A 204 -12.89 -12.63 6.09
CA ARG A 204 -13.40 -11.97 4.87
C ARG A 204 -14.70 -11.23 5.13
N VAL A 205 -14.86 -10.14 4.42
CA VAL A 205 -16.12 -9.41 4.30
C VAL A 205 -16.66 -9.55 2.87
N SER A 206 -17.98 -9.44 2.71
CA SER A 206 -18.64 -9.62 1.43
C SER A 206 -19.67 -8.53 1.21
N PHE A 207 -19.69 -7.93 0.04
CA PHE A 207 -20.58 -6.86 -0.37
C PHE A 207 -21.48 -7.35 -1.51
N LEU A 208 -22.77 -7.04 -1.44
CA LEU A 208 -23.70 -7.37 -2.52
C LEU A 208 -23.48 -6.39 -3.69
N GLY A 209 -23.15 -6.95 -4.84
CA GLY A 209 -22.96 -6.18 -6.06
C GLY A 209 -24.24 -5.85 -6.80
N THR A 210 -24.17 -4.86 -7.70
CA THR A 210 -25.29 -4.42 -8.56
C THR A 210 -25.80 -5.52 -9.49
N ASN A 211 -24.99 -6.54 -9.74
CA ASN A 211 -25.29 -7.72 -10.57
C ASN A 211 -25.83 -8.92 -9.76
N GLY A 212 -26.16 -8.74 -8.48
CA GLY A 212 -26.66 -9.77 -7.60
C GLY A 212 -25.62 -10.78 -7.11
N LYS A 213 -24.31 -10.59 -7.43
CA LYS A 213 -23.21 -11.40 -6.91
C LYS A 213 -22.56 -10.73 -5.71
N TYR A 214 -21.89 -11.52 -4.89
CA TYR A 214 -21.13 -11.01 -3.75
C TYR A 214 -19.65 -10.84 -4.10
N TYR A 215 -19.12 -9.65 -3.84
CA TYR A 215 -17.72 -9.29 -3.94
C TYR A 215 -17.10 -9.43 -2.55
N SER A 216 -16.15 -10.34 -2.39
CA SER A 216 -15.60 -10.71 -1.09
C SER A 216 -14.10 -10.46 -1.05
N PHE A 217 -13.64 -9.80 0.01
CA PHE A 217 -12.25 -9.42 0.24
C PHE A 217 -11.75 -9.92 1.59
N ILE A 218 -10.46 -10.18 1.70
CA ILE A 218 -9.81 -10.35 3.01
C ILE A 218 -9.79 -8.98 3.69
N ASP A 219 -10.21 -8.96 4.94
CA ASP A 219 -10.05 -7.87 5.87
C ASP A 219 -8.72 -8.11 6.61
N ASN A 220 -7.75 -7.23 6.41
CA ASN A 220 -6.40 -7.39 6.93
C ASN A 220 -6.34 -7.37 8.45
N GLU A 221 -7.21 -6.64 9.14
CA GLU A 221 -7.30 -6.64 10.60
C GLU A 221 -7.73 -8.00 11.13
N LYS A 222 -8.83 -8.55 10.59
CA LYS A 222 -9.32 -9.89 10.94
C LYS A 222 -8.30 -10.99 10.59
N LEU A 223 -7.61 -10.83 9.46
CA LEU A 223 -6.53 -11.74 9.08
C LEU A 223 -5.42 -11.75 10.13
N PHE A 224 -5.03 -10.57 10.63
CA PHE A 224 -3.99 -10.46 11.65
C PHE A 224 -4.45 -10.99 13.00
N GLU A 225 -5.66 -10.67 13.44
CA GLU A 225 -6.24 -11.26 14.66
C GLU A 225 -6.24 -12.80 14.62
N ASN A 226 -6.69 -13.36 13.50
CA ASN A 226 -6.67 -14.81 13.33
C ASN A 226 -5.24 -15.39 13.35
N PHE A 227 -4.29 -14.70 12.70
CA PHE A 227 -2.89 -15.10 12.76
C PHE A 227 -2.35 -15.09 14.19
N LEU A 228 -2.61 -14.04 14.95
CA LEU A 228 -2.21 -13.96 16.36
C LEU A 228 -2.81 -15.10 17.17
N ASN A 229 -4.13 -15.29 17.12
CA ASN A 229 -4.85 -16.26 17.94
C ASN A 229 -4.57 -17.72 17.55
N GLN A 230 -4.50 -18.03 16.25
CA GLN A 230 -4.45 -19.40 15.75
C GLN A 230 -3.03 -19.92 15.47
N LYS A 231 -2.05 -19.01 15.32
CA LYS A 231 -0.68 -19.38 14.96
C LYS A 231 0.36 -18.83 15.93
N PHE A 232 0.40 -17.51 16.12
CA PHE A 232 1.49 -16.86 16.84
C PHE A 232 1.45 -17.18 18.34
N PHE A 233 0.34 -16.91 19.02
CA PHE A 233 0.17 -17.17 20.44
C PHE A 233 -0.14 -18.62 20.82
N LYS A 234 -0.47 -19.45 19.84
CA LYS A 234 -0.70 -20.88 20.10
C LYS A 234 0.55 -21.59 20.61
N ASN A 235 1.72 -21.14 20.19
CA ASN A 235 3.00 -21.71 20.61
C ASN A 235 4.11 -20.64 20.48
N LEU A 236 4.57 -20.12 21.59
CA LEU A 236 5.64 -19.13 21.71
C LEU A 236 7.04 -19.74 21.91
N SER A 237 7.24 -21.07 21.67
CA SER A 237 8.58 -21.64 21.69
C SER A 237 9.51 -20.95 20.69
N LYS A 238 10.82 -20.94 20.97
CA LYS A 238 11.83 -20.35 20.06
C LYS A 238 11.69 -20.85 18.62
N LYS A 239 11.41 -22.15 18.44
CA LYS A 239 11.20 -22.77 17.12
C LYS A 239 9.98 -22.20 16.41
N SER A 240 8.88 -21.98 17.13
CA SER A 240 7.65 -21.42 16.58
C SER A 240 7.81 -19.94 16.26
N LEU A 241 8.41 -19.16 17.16
CA LEU A 241 8.72 -17.75 16.92
C LEU A 241 9.62 -17.60 15.70
N LEU A 242 10.70 -18.39 15.57
CA LEU A 242 11.59 -18.35 14.40
C LEU A 242 10.85 -18.68 13.10
N LYS A 243 9.95 -19.65 13.09
CA LYS A 243 9.11 -19.99 11.92
C LYS A 243 8.22 -18.82 11.49
N ASN A 244 7.71 -18.06 12.45
CA ASN A 244 6.81 -16.94 12.24
C ASN A 244 7.54 -15.58 12.16
N SER A 245 8.87 -15.56 12.19
CA SER A 245 9.69 -14.36 12.02
C SER A 245 10.10 -14.16 10.57
N TYR A 246 10.38 -12.90 10.24
CA TYR A 246 11.15 -12.54 9.06
C TYR A 246 12.61 -13.01 9.24
N GLU A 247 13.44 -12.95 8.21
CA GLU A 247 14.84 -13.42 8.28
C GLU A 247 15.70 -12.65 9.28
N LYS A 248 15.39 -11.37 9.47
CA LYS A 248 15.99 -10.48 10.47
C LYS A 248 14.89 -9.84 11.32
N ILE A 249 15.22 -9.52 12.56
CA ILE A 249 14.38 -8.74 13.47
C ILE A 249 15.03 -7.38 13.68
N VAL A 250 14.25 -6.34 13.49
CA VAL A 250 14.62 -4.95 13.79
C VAL A 250 14.20 -4.63 15.21
N TYR A 251 15.07 -3.97 15.96
CA TYR A 251 14.76 -3.55 17.32
C TYR A 251 15.49 -2.28 17.71
N TRP A 252 15.00 -1.59 18.71
CA TRP A 252 15.62 -0.38 19.25
C TRP A 252 16.77 -0.75 20.20
N ASP A 253 17.96 -0.24 19.93
CA ASP A 253 19.13 -0.24 20.78
C ASP A 253 19.36 1.18 21.30
N GLU A 254 19.58 1.33 22.61
CA GLU A 254 19.67 2.66 23.27
C GLU A 254 20.85 3.51 22.75
N GLU A 255 21.94 2.89 22.30
CA GLU A 255 23.12 3.59 21.81
C GLU A 255 23.12 3.78 20.28
N LYS A 256 22.56 2.81 19.54
CA LYS A 256 22.68 2.71 18.07
C LYS A 256 21.39 3.06 17.33
N GLY A 257 20.27 3.23 18.05
CA GLY A 257 18.96 3.41 17.45
C GLY A 257 18.41 2.11 16.85
N TRP A 258 17.72 2.19 15.73
CA TRP A 258 17.14 1.01 15.07
C TRP A 258 18.21 0.18 14.38
N ILE A 259 18.38 -1.06 14.84
CA ILE A 259 19.32 -2.04 14.28
C ILE A 259 18.61 -3.35 13.97
N SER A 260 19.24 -4.21 13.18
CA SER A 260 18.71 -5.53 12.83
C SER A 260 19.69 -6.66 13.09
N GLN A 261 19.16 -7.82 13.45
CA GLN A 261 19.93 -9.05 13.60
C GLN A 261 19.22 -10.24 12.95
N PRO A 262 19.96 -11.30 12.54
CA PRO A 262 19.33 -12.54 12.12
C PRO A 262 18.34 -13.03 13.18
N ALA A 263 17.12 -13.38 12.77
CA ALA A 263 16.03 -13.75 13.69
C ALA A 263 16.42 -14.87 14.66
N LYS A 264 17.21 -15.86 14.19
CA LYS A 264 17.71 -16.95 15.05
C LYS A 264 18.54 -16.41 16.21
N TYR A 265 19.52 -15.53 15.92
CA TYR A 265 20.40 -14.96 16.92
C TYR A 265 19.63 -14.06 17.90
N PHE A 266 18.77 -13.19 17.39
CA PHE A 266 17.92 -12.32 18.18
C PHE A 266 17.06 -13.14 19.19
N LEU A 267 16.41 -14.21 18.71
CA LEU A 267 15.57 -15.06 19.55
C LEU A 267 16.38 -15.90 20.55
N GLU A 268 17.61 -16.27 20.24
CA GLU A 268 18.48 -16.94 21.23
C GLU A 268 18.79 -16.04 22.43
N LYS A 269 18.93 -14.75 22.22
CA LYS A 269 19.27 -13.75 23.23
C LYS A 269 18.04 -13.23 24.00
N ASN A 270 16.94 -12.99 23.29
CA ASN A 270 15.83 -12.19 23.80
C ASN A 270 14.53 -12.99 24.05
N HIS A 271 14.54 -14.33 23.87
CA HIS A 271 13.32 -15.14 23.96
C HIS A 271 12.58 -14.99 25.30
N ALA A 272 13.32 -14.95 26.43
CA ALA A 272 12.70 -14.87 27.76
C ALA A 272 11.90 -13.57 27.94
N ILE A 273 12.50 -12.43 27.59
CA ILE A 273 11.82 -11.13 27.68
C ILE A 273 10.67 -11.01 26.70
N LEU A 274 10.80 -11.55 25.47
CA LEU A 274 9.69 -11.60 24.53
C LEU A 274 8.50 -12.39 25.09
N LEU A 275 8.73 -13.54 25.73
CA LEU A 275 7.65 -14.31 26.37
C LEU A 275 6.97 -13.52 27.47
N GLU A 276 7.76 -12.93 28.37
CA GLU A 276 7.24 -12.10 29.47
C GLU A 276 6.32 -11.00 28.96
N ARG A 277 6.78 -10.21 27.98
CA ARG A 277 6.01 -9.09 27.45
C ARG A 277 4.80 -9.51 26.63
N LEU A 278 4.92 -10.57 25.83
CA LEU A 278 3.81 -11.10 25.03
C LEU A 278 2.73 -11.80 25.91
N GLU A 279 3.02 -12.18 27.15
CA GLU A 279 1.99 -12.68 28.07
C GLU A 279 0.88 -11.65 28.33
N GLY A 280 1.18 -10.35 28.26
CA GLY A 280 0.19 -9.27 28.34
C GLY A 280 -0.95 -9.40 27.35
N TYR A 281 -0.73 -10.00 26.17
CA TYR A 281 -1.76 -10.28 25.17
C TYR A 281 -2.89 -11.17 25.69
N LYS A 282 -2.60 -12.12 26.56
CA LYS A 282 -3.59 -13.06 27.11
C LYS A 282 -4.70 -12.34 27.88
N ASN A 283 -4.39 -11.21 28.50
CA ASN A 283 -5.31 -10.44 29.33
C ASN A 283 -6.22 -9.51 28.52
N LYS A 284 -5.96 -9.27 27.23
CA LYS A 284 -6.70 -8.46 26.25
C LYS A 284 -7.14 -7.04 26.68
N LYS A 285 -6.93 -6.65 27.93
CA LYS A 285 -7.44 -5.36 28.47
C LYS A 285 -6.67 -4.13 28.00
N ASN A 286 -5.41 -4.32 27.59
CA ASN A 286 -4.50 -3.23 27.25
C ASN A 286 -3.77 -3.53 25.93
N VAL A 287 -4.47 -4.17 25.01
CA VAL A 287 -3.93 -4.61 23.74
C VAL A 287 -4.65 -3.87 22.62
N GLN A 288 -3.89 -3.27 21.74
CA GLN A 288 -4.36 -2.67 20.50
C GLN A 288 -3.71 -3.38 19.30
N ILE A 289 -4.51 -3.65 18.30
CA ILE A 289 -4.08 -4.19 17.01
C ILE A 289 -4.33 -3.11 15.96
N MET A 290 -3.34 -2.88 15.10
CA MET A 290 -3.45 -1.88 14.02
C MET A 290 -2.92 -2.44 12.71
N VAL A 291 -3.50 -1.98 11.61
CA VAL A 291 -2.96 -2.16 10.26
C VAL A 291 -2.28 -0.85 9.87
N GLU A 292 -0.98 -0.91 9.55
CA GLU A 292 -0.14 0.28 9.39
C GLU A 292 0.60 0.31 8.06
N ASN A 293 0.96 1.51 7.65
CA ASN A 293 1.75 1.74 6.45
C ASN A 293 3.27 1.84 6.73
N TYR A 294 3.66 1.92 8.00
CA TYR A 294 5.04 2.13 8.42
C TYR A 294 5.41 1.26 9.62
N THR A 295 6.64 0.79 9.63
CA THR A 295 7.36 0.29 10.81
C THR A 295 8.85 0.58 10.57
N PRO A 296 9.63 0.88 11.61
CA PRO A 296 11.07 1.07 11.45
C PRO A 296 11.73 -0.18 10.85
N LEU A 297 12.50 0.02 9.79
CA LEU A 297 13.27 -1.00 9.11
C LEU A 297 14.71 -0.52 8.92
N THR A 298 15.61 -1.45 8.70
CA THR A 298 16.97 -1.16 8.24
C THR A 298 17.02 -1.18 6.71
N GLU A 299 17.91 -0.41 6.11
CA GLU A 299 18.03 -0.22 4.66
C GLU A 299 18.09 -1.56 3.89
N ASP A 300 18.84 -2.53 4.40
CA ASP A 300 18.98 -3.85 3.78
C ASP A 300 17.66 -4.65 3.73
N ILE A 301 16.75 -4.43 4.68
CA ILE A 301 15.40 -5.01 4.66
C ILE A 301 14.52 -4.23 3.69
N GLU A 302 14.55 -2.89 3.72
CA GLU A 302 13.78 -2.06 2.80
C GLU A 302 14.08 -2.36 1.35
N GLN A 303 15.36 -2.52 1.00
CA GLN A 303 15.78 -2.92 -0.36
C GLN A 303 15.17 -4.25 -0.81
N LYS A 304 15.06 -5.24 0.08
CA LYS A 304 14.45 -6.54 -0.24
C LYS A 304 12.95 -6.48 -0.48
N ILE A 305 12.26 -5.56 0.16
CA ILE A 305 10.81 -5.41 0.06
C ILE A 305 10.36 -4.24 -0.82
N GLN A 306 11.24 -3.72 -1.70
CA GLN A 306 10.92 -2.62 -2.62
C GLN A 306 9.68 -2.89 -3.51
N HIS A 307 9.36 -4.15 -3.76
CA HIS A 307 8.16 -4.56 -4.51
C HIS A 307 6.85 -4.41 -3.71
N HIS A 308 6.95 -4.11 -2.42
CA HIS A 308 5.79 -3.79 -1.57
C HIS A 308 5.39 -2.30 -1.64
N TYR A 309 6.16 -1.47 -2.38
CA TYR A 309 5.94 -0.03 -2.48
C TYR A 309 5.44 0.35 -3.86
N ASN A 310 4.50 1.29 -3.91
CA ASN A 310 3.97 1.85 -5.15
C ASN A 310 4.98 2.80 -5.83
N ASN A 311 4.55 3.45 -6.91
CA ASN A 311 5.40 4.33 -7.70
C ASN A 311 5.83 5.63 -6.99
N CYS A 312 5.17 6.02 -5.89
CA CYS A 312 5.62 7.15 -5.04
C CYS A 312 6.36 6.71 -3.77
N GLY A 313 6.78 5.47 -3.68
CA GLY A 313 7.47 4.98 -2.48
C GLY A 313 6.54 4.81 -1.27
N ARG A 314 5.22 4.84 -1.45
CA ARG A 314 4.25 4.53 -0.41
C ARG A 314 3.95 3.04 -0.40
N ARG A 315 3.72 2.50 0.78
CA ARG A 315 3.40 1.09 0.94
C ARG A 315 2.06 0.73 0.30
N ASN A 316 2.00 -0.42 -0.35
CA ASN A 316 0.73 -1.01 -0.79
C ASN A 316 0.04 -1.66 0.42
N MET A 317 -0.81 -0.88 1.09
CA MET A 317 -1.52 -1.26 2.31
C MET A 317 -2.52 -2.40 2.09
N SER A 318 -3.11 -2.47 0.92
CA SER A 318 -4.07 -3.51 0.58
C SER A 318 -3.40 -4.89 0.53
N LYS A 319 -2.26 -5.00 -0.13
CA LYS A 319 -1.59 -6.29 -0.37
C LYS A 319 -0.52 -6.65 0.66
N TYR A 320 0.27 -5.68 1.08
CA TYR A 320 1.45 -5.87 1.94
C TYR A 320 1.46 -4.91 3.15
N PRO A 321 0.40 -4.86 3.97
CA PRO A 321 0.41 -4.01 5.16
C PRO A 321 1.47 -4.44 6.15
N PHE A 322 1.85 -3.50 7.02
CA PHE A 322 2.37 -3.84 8.34
C PHE A 322 1.23 -4.01 9.31
N PHE A 323 1.51 -4.75 10.36
CA PHE A 323 0.60 -4.89 11.48
C PHE A 323 1.35 -4.60 12.76
N SER A 324 0.70 -3.93 13.67
CA SER A 324 1.23 -3.65 15.01
C SER A 324 0.37 -4.29 16.08
N LEU A 325 1.04 -4.93 17.01
CA LEU A 325 0.51 -5.36 18.29
C LEU A 325 1.12 -4.44 19.34
N ILE A 326 0.29 -3.64 19.98
CA ILE A 326 0.68 -2.69 21.03
C ILE A 326 0.16 -3.22 22.34
N ILE A 327 1.05 -3.40 23.33
CA ILE A 327 0.72 -3.81 24.69
C ILE A 327 1.01 -2.64 25.62
N THR A 328 -0.04 -2.06 26.19
CA THR A 328 0.07 -0.96 27.15
C THR A 328 0.21 -1.49 28.55
N ASN A 329 1.26 -1.08 29.24
CA ASN A 329 1.56 -1.49 30.61
C ASN A 329 1.16 -0.37 31.59
N HIS A 330 0.53 -0.75 32.71
CA HIS A 330 0.09 0.15 33.75
C HIS A 330 0.65 -0.31 35.12
N ASP A 331 0.78 0.62 36.07
CA ASP A 331 1.10 0.29 37.45
C ASP A 331 -0.12 -0.31 38.19
N GLU A 332 0.07 -0.64 39.48
CA GLU A 332 -0.97 -1.19 40.35
C GLU A 332 -2.19 -0.27 40.53
N ASN A 333 -2.00 1.03 40.32
CA ASN A 333 -3.04 2.06 40.41
C ASN A 333 -3.72 2.37 39.07
N GLY A 334 -3.35 1.65 37.99
CA GLY A 334 -3.86 1.87 36.65
C GLY A 334 -3.24 3.05 35.91
N LYS A 335 -2.16 3.63 36.40
CA LYS A 335 -1.44 4.71 35.74
C LYS A 335 -0.57 4.14 34.61
N PHE A 336 -0.62 4.80 33.45
CA PHE A 336 0.23 4.47 32.30
C PHE A 336 1.72 4.44 32.66
N LEU A 337 2.41 3.38 32.30
CA LEU A 337 3.85 3.23 32.44
C LEU A 337 4.56 3.34 31.07
N HIS A 338 4.27 2.43 30.16
CA HIS A 338 4.88 2.37 28.83
C HIS A 338 4.07 1.48 27.89
N GLN A 339 4.45 1.49 26.61
CA GLN A 339 3.95 0.57 25.60
C GLN A 339 5.09 -0.26 25.03
N ASP A 340 4.83 -1.53 24.84
CA ASP A 340 5.67 -2.44 24.06
C ASP A 340 5.01 -2.62 22.68
N LEU A 341 5.80 -2.49 21.63
CA LEU A 341 5.37 -2.58 20.25
C LEU A 341 5.98 -3.80 19.57
N PHE A 342 5.15 -4.59 18.92
CA PHE A 342 5.55 -5.74 18.10
C PHE A 342 4.99 -5.57 16.71
N SER A 343 5.85 -5.47 15.71
CA SER A 343 5.43 -5.25 14.33
C SER A 343 5.58 -6.49 13.48
N PHE A 344 4.65 -6.66 12.56
CA PHE A 344 4.59 -7.79 11.66
C PHE A 344 4.45 -7.29 10.21
N LEU A 345 4.97 -8.08 9.29
CA LEU A 345 4.92 -7.81 7.86
C LEU A 345 4.10 -8.89 7.16
N ARG A 346 3.11 -8.50 6.36
CA ARG A 346 2.49 -9.43 5.42
C ARG A 346 3.42 -9.65 4.22
N THR A 347 3.71 -10.90 3.92
CA THR A 347 4.53 -11.34 2.79
C THR A 347 3.76 -12.37 1.96
N GLU A 348 4.31 -12.80 0.82
CA GLU A 348 3.78 -13.92 0.02
C GLU A 348 3.74 -15.24 0.81
N LYS A 349 4.58 -15.38 1.83
CA LYS A 349 4.67 -16.56 2.71
C LYS A 349 3.84 -16.43 4.00
N GLY A 350 2.94 -15.44 4.06
CA GLY A 350 2.11 -15.12 5.21
C GLY A 350 2.69 -14.01 6.10
N ILE A 351 2.10 -13.85 7.28
CA ILE A 351 2.48 -12.80 8.24
C ILE A 351 3.74 -13.22 9.00
N LYS A 352 4.69 -12.29 9.13
CA LYS A 352 6.00 -12.50 9.77
C LYS A 352 6.28 -11.42 10.80
N PHE A 353 6.69 -11.81 11.99
CA PHE A 353 7.24 -10.91 13.00
C PHE A 353 8.55 -10.31 12.47
N ILE A 354 8.67 -8.99 12.45
CA ILE A 354 9.80 -8.29 11.83
C ILE A 354 10.47 -7.26 12.73
N SER A 355 9.74 -6.67 13.68
CA SER A 355 10.32 -5.62 14.51
C SER A 355 9.70 -5.62 15.91
N CYS A 356 10.46 -5.15 16.90
CA CYS A 356 9.92 -4.83 18.21
C CYS A 356 10.64 -3.67 18.89
N SER A 357 9.90 -2.97 19.75
CA SER A 357 10.44 -2.00 20.71
C SER A 357 9.87 -2.37 22.09
N ILE A 358 10.75 -2.75 23.00
CA ILE A 358 10.40 -3.11 24.39
C ILE A 358 11.01 -2.05 25.29
N ARG A 359 10.15 -1.36 26.04
CA ARG A 359 10.59 -0.28 26.92
C ARG A 359 11.11 -0.83 28.25
N ASN A 360 12.01 -0.05 28.88
CA ASN A 360 12.64 -0.38 30.16
C ASN A 360 13.38 -1.74 30.15
N HIS A 361 13.86 -2.16 28.97
CA HIS A 361 14.69 -3.35 28.83
C HIS A 361 15.63 -3.21 27.63
N THR A 362 16.90 -3.55 27.82
CA THR A 362 17.88 -3.57 26.73
C THR A 362 17.83 -4.89 25.99
N LEU A 363 17.43 -4.86 24.73
CA LEU A 363 17.49 -6.02 23.83
C LEU A 363 18.94 -6.26 23.37
N LYS A 364 19.28 -7.56 23.16
CA LYS A 364 20.68 -7.99 22.87
C LYS A 364 20.81 -8.65 21.50
#